data_b316d92d462ac7a19ba58f7210c238aa
#
_entry.id   b316d92d462ac7a19ba58f7210c238aa
#
_cell.length_a   1.000
_cell.length_b   1.000
_cell.length_c   1.000
_cell.angle_alpha   90.00
_cell.angle_beta   90.00
_cell.angle_gamma   90.00
#
_symmetry.space_group_name_H-M   'P 1'
#
loop_
_entity.id
_entity.type
_entity.pdbx_description
1 polymer ?
#
loop_
_entity_poly.entity_id
_entity_poly.type
_entity_poly.pdbx_seq_one_letter_code
_entity_poly.pdbx_strand_id
1 'polypeptide(L)'
;MRVLLFHGYMLRGTGSNIYNLNLARALARLGHEVHLLCQDREVEIEGVEIHNPDIHGLLPVYVKDPYEGFEVKSFPELTESELDRYIDANVAAVRAVAEAAGGIDAALVNHLVMGPVILARAGIGPFAAKIHGSALEYTVKPHPRFLPYAEEGMEAASGVLVGSAHTAESLWAALPELPGLEDKTRLGPPGVDVEEFRPSGARSAGLVAFVGKLIVSKGVDLLIAAWPLVKAAHPEARLQIVGYGEYEGGLRRLLAALDRGDLDDAREVARRGWALEGGEEKSLRILSAFLADPPAGYAAAARGVAGSIELAGRLEHDEVAELLPRAEALVMPSTFPEAFGMVAVEAAACGTLPVSAGHSGMLEVSRQLAESLPADIGGLASFPVEPGAVEAIADRLDGWLRLPEGEREQARQALIGTVGRLWSWEGVARGVIAASAGELGNLPRPA
;
A
#
# COMPACT_ATOMS: atom_id res chain seq x y z
N MET A 1 -19.94 0.50 22.12
CA MET A 1 -19.80 -0.90 21.67
C MET A 1 -18.40 -1.36 22.02
N ARG A 2 -18.26 -2.66 22.34
CA ARG A 2 -16.96 -3.33 22.52
C ARG A 2 -16.52 -3.87 21.16
N VAL A 3 -15.44 -3.33 20.64
CA VAL A 3 -14.95 -3.62 19.29
C VAL A 3 -13.62 -4.33 19.38
N LEU A 4 -13.49 -5.48 18.74
CA LEU A 4 -12.25 -6.24 18.66
C LEU A 4 -11.63 -6.06 17.28
N LEU A 5 -10.37 -5.62 17.24
CA LEU A 5 -9.54 -5.58 16.04
C LEU A 5 -8.47 -6.67 16.12
N PHE A 6 -8.47 -7.61 15.19
CA PHE A 6 -7.39 -8.59 15.06
C PHE A 6 -6.49 -8.22 13.89
N HIS A 7 -5.26 -7.81 14.20
CA HIS A 7 -4.25 -7.51 13.18
C HIS A 7 -3.14 -8.55 13.12
N GLY A 8 -2.62 -8.93 14.29
CA GLY A 8 -1.59 -9.98 14.41
C GLY A 8 -0.16 -9.55 14.04
N TYR A 9 0.05 -8.29 13.65
CA TYR A 9 1.34 -7.72 13.27
C TYR A 9 1.71 -6.49 14.13
N MET A 10 2.76 -5.76 13.69
CA MET A 10 3.13 -4.46 14.25
C MET A 10 2.15 -3.37 13.79
N LEU A 11 2.26 -2.18 14.38
CA LEU A 11 1.43 -1.03 14.02
C LEU A 11 2.19 0.06 13.25
N ARG A 12 3.43 -0.23 12.84
CA ARG A 12 4.36 0.68 12.16
C ARG A 12 4.87 0.08 10.85
N GLY A 13 5.27 0.90 9.90
CA GLY A 13 6.08 0.57 8.73
C GLY A 13 5.31 0.17 7.49
N THR A 14 4.23 -0.61 7.54
CA THR A 14 3.48 -1.05 6.35
C THR A 14 2.06 -0.49 6.30
N GLY A 15 1.47 -0.43 5.10
CA GLY A 15 0.13 0.13 4.91
C GLY A 15 -0.97 -0.54 5.75
N SER A 16 -0.92 -1.86 5.93
CA SER A 16 -1.89 -2.56 6.80
C SER A 16 -1.68 -2.26 8.28
N ASN A 17 -0.44 -2.03 8.71
CA ASN A 17 -0.11 -1.64 10.09
C ASN A 17 -0.68 -0.25 10.39
N ILE A 18 -0.42 0.73 9.52
CA ILE A 18 -0.93 2.10 9.62
C ILE A 18 -2.47 2.13 9.53
N TYR A 19 -3.06 1.30 8.67
CA TYR A 19 -4.52 1.13 8.61
C TYR A 19 -5.10 0.78 9.98
N ASN A 20 -4.55 -0.22 10.66
CA ASN A 20 -5.06 -0.68 11.95
C ASN A 20 -4.83 0.33 13.08
N LEU A 21 -3.68 1.00 13.09
CA LEU A 21 -3.38 2.08 14.02
C LEU A 21 -4.44 3.19 13.93
N ASN A 22 -4.69 3.69 12.73
CA ASN A 22 -5.60 4.81 12.52
C ASN A 22 -7.08 4.41 12.67
N LEU A 23 -7.46 3.20 12.27
CA LEU A 23 -8.80 2.67 12.52
C LEU A 23 -9.08 2.55 14.02
N ALA A 24 -8.13 2.03 14.81
CA ALA A 24 -8.28 1.92 16.26
C ALA A 24 -8.47 3.30 16.91
N ARG A 25 -7.65 4.28 16.50
CA ARG A 25 -7.81 5.69 16.92
C ARG A 25 -9.20 6.26 16.58
N ALA A 26 -9.67 6.03 15.35
CA ALA A 26 -10.95 6.53 14.90
C ALA A 26 -12.13 5.90 15.67
N LEU A 27 -12.08 4.59 15.92
CA LEU A 27 -13.08 3.89 16.72
C LEU A 27 -13.12 4.39 18.17
N ALA A 28 -11.96 4.60 18.79
CA ALA A 28 -11.87 5.17 20.13
C ALA A 28 -12.43 6.60 20.17
N ARG A 29 -12.09 7.47 19.21
CA ARG A 29 -12.67 8.82 19.08
C ARG A 29 -14.19 8.82 18.89
N LEU A 30 -14.75 7.79 18.27
CA LEU A 30 -16.20 7.60 18.15
C LEU A 30 -16.85 7.06 19.43
N GLY A 31 -16.09 6.85 20.51
CA GLY A 31 -16.59 6.42 21.81
C GLY A 31 -16.80 4.91 21.95
N HIS A 32 -16.15 4.10 21.10
CA HIS A 32 -16.14 2.65 21.27
C HIS A 32 -15.05 2.22 22.27
N GLU A 33 -15.29 1.14 22.99
CA GLU A 33 -14.28 0.40 23.76
C GLU A 33 -13.55 -0.51 22.77
N VAL A 34 -12.26 -0.31 22.58
CA VAL A 34 -11.50 -0.95 21.50
C VAL A 34 -10.43 -1.87 22.07
N HIS A 35 -10.48 -3.14 21.68
CA HIS A 35 -9.48 -4.17 21.99
C HIS A 35 -8.72 -4.52 20.71
N LEU A 36 -7.44 -4.20 20.67
CA LEU A 36 -6.56 -4.44 19.50
C LEU A 36 -5.56 -5.55 19.78
N LEU A 37 -5.67 -6.68 19.08
CA LEU A 37 -4.67 -7.77 19.14
C LEU A 37 -3.60 -7.55 18.07
N CYS A 38 -2.37 -7.27 18.50
CA CYS A 38 -1.22 -7.07 17.63
C CYS A 38 0.08 -7.54 18.33
N GLN A 39 1.23 -7.39 17.67
CA GLN A 39 2.53 -7.75 18.23
C GLN A 39 3.38 -6.53 18.64
N ASP A 40 2.86 -5.32 18.45
CA ASP A 40 3.55 -4.09 18.85
C ASP A 40 3.40 -3.86 20.37
N ARG A 41 4.52 -3.86 21.10
CA ARG A 41 4.56 -3.69 22.55
C ARG A 41 4.91 -2.27 23.00
N GLU A 42 5.28 -1.42 22.06
CA GLU A 42 5.78 -0.07 22.34
C GLU A 42 4.76 1.03 22.03
N VAL A 43 3.73 0.69 21.23
CA VAL A 43 2.71 1.65 20.83
C VAL A 43 1.61 1.71 21.87
N GLU A 44 1.30 2.92 22.32
CA GLU A 44 0.13 3.23 23.12
C GLU A 44 -0.86 4.04 22.29
N ILE A 45 -2.15 3.71 22.38
CA ILE A 45 -3.22 4.43 21.69
C ILE A 45 -4.26 4.83 22.73
N GLU A 46 -4.54 6.11 22.83
CA GLU A 46 -5.54 6.63 23.77
C GLU A 46 -6.92 6.00 23.52
N GLY A 47 -7.51 5.43 24.56
CA GLY A 47 -8.83 4.76 24.49
C GLY A 47 -8.83 3.39 23.83
N VAL A 48 -7.65 2.79 23.60
CA VAL A 48 -7.50 1.44 23.01
C VAL A 48 -6.73 0.54 23.95
N GLU A 49 -7.27 -0.63 24.25
CA GLU A 49 -6.56 -1.68 24.98
C GLU A 49 -5.81 -2.59 24.00
N ILE A 50 -4.47 -2.61 24.09
CA ILE A 50 -3.60 -3.39 23.23
C ILE A 50 -3.28 -4.72 23.89
N HIS A 51 -3.47 -5.80 23.15
CA HIS A 51 -3.17 -7.17 23.57
C HIS A 51 -2.11 -7.78 22.68
N ASN A 52 -1.08 -8.38 23.27
CA ASN A 52 0.02 -9.02 22.55
C ASN A 52 -0.01 -10.55 22.76
N PRO A 53 -0.70 -11.32 21.88
CA PRO A 53 -0.72 -12.76 21.96
C PRO A 53 0.68 -13.37 21.97
N ASP A 54 0.90 -14.37 22.83
CA ASP A 54 2.16 -15.13 22.80
C ASP A 54 2.14 -16.12 21.63
N ILE A 55 2.82 -15.74 20.55
CA ILE A 55 3.00 -16.56 19.35
C ILE A 55 4.32 -17.36 19.37
N HIS A 56 4.91 -17.55 20.55
CA HIS A 56 6.15 -18.32 20.75
C HIS A 56 7.35 -17.81 19.91
N GLY A 57 7.40 -16.50 19.66
CA GLY A 57 8.48 -15.85 18.94
C GLY A 57 8.48 -16.03 17.43
N LEU A 58 7.56 -16.81 16.84
CA LEU A 58 7.43 -16.98 15.39
C LEU A 58 6.35 -16.04 14.84
N LEU A 59 6.77 -15.10 13.99
CA LEU A 59 5.87 -14.16 13.30
C LEU A 59 5.73 -14.54 11.82
N PRO A 60 4.60 -15.14 11.42
CA PRO A 60 4.31 -15.38 10.01
C PRO A 60 3.99 -14.07 9.27
N VAL A 61 4.53 -13.90 8.05
CA VAL A 61 4.31 -12.70 7.22
C VAL A 61 3.88 -13.06 5.80
N TYR A 62 3.25 -12.13 5.09
CA TYR A 62 2.90 -12.30 3.67
C TYR A 62 4.03 -11.84 2.74
N VAL A 63 4.77 -10.83 3.16
CA VAL A 63 5.95 -10.31 2.47
C VAL A 63 7.07 -10.24 3.51
N LYS A 64 8.23 -10.81 3.20
CA LYS A 64 9.38 -10.83 4.10
C LYS A 64 9.79 -9.42 4.49
N ASP A 65 9.92 -9.22 5.79
CA ASP A 65 10.37 -7.99 6.41
C ASP A 65 11.00 -8.35 7.77
N PRO A 66 12.16 -7.84 8.13
CA PRO A 66 12.73 -8.13 9.44
C PRO A 66 11.91 -7.42 10.53
N TYR A 67 11.53 -8.19 11.55
CA TYR A 67 10.88 -7.67 12.76
C TYR A 67 11.73 -8.06 13.97
N GLU A 68 12.22 -7.06 14.68
CA GLU A 68 13.07 -7.26 15.86
C GLU A 68 12.33 -8.06 16.93
N GLY A 69 13.03 -9.03 17.50
CA GLY A 69 12.48 -9.91 18.54
C GLY A 69 11.66 -11.11 18.04
N PHE A 70 11.53 -11.31 16.71
CA PHE A 70 10.80 -12.44 16.14
C PHE A 70 11.65 -13.25 15.15
N GLU A 71 11.41 -14.56 15.13
CA GLU A 71 11.74 -15.39 13.97
C GLU A 71 10.68 -15.14 12.89
N VAL A 72 11.09 -14.58 11.76
CA VAL A 72 10.18 -14.23 10.67
C VAL A 72 10.21 -15.29 9.58
N LYS A 73 9.05 -15.85 9.25
CA LYS A 73 8.84 -16.75 8.11
C LYS A 73 7.68 -16.27 7.28
N SER A 74 7.76 -16.40 5.96
CA SER A 74 6.56 -16.23 5.15
C SER A 74 5.58 -17.38 5.42
N PHE A 75 4.26 -17.15 5.29
CA PHE A 75 3.26 -18.19 5.46
C PHE A 75 3.55 -19.46 4.65
N PRO A 76 3.98 -19.39 3.38
CA PRO A 76 4.36 -20.57 2.60
C PRO A 76 5.54 -21.37 3.16
N GLU A 77 6.41 -20.77 3.96
CA GLU A 77 7.55 -21.46 4.58
C GLU A 77 7.20 -22.20 5.87
N LEU A 78 6.03 -21.95 6.44
CA LEU A 78 5.59 -22.63 7.65
C LEU A 78 5.31 -24.11 7.41
N THR A 79 5.73 -24.95 8.35
CA THR A 79 5.23 -26.31 8.47
C THR A 79 3.78 -26.31 8.98
N GLU A 80 3.05 -27.39 8.78
CA GLU A 80 1.67 -27.51 9.30
C GLU A 80 1.63 -27.33 10.81
N SER A 81 2.55 -27.95 11.54
CA SER A 81 2.64 -27.82 13.01
C SER A 81 2.95 -26.39 13.49
N GLU A 82 3.73 -25.60 12.73
CA GLU A 82 3.96 -24.19 13.06
C GLU A 82 2.70 -23.36 12.80
N LEU A 83 2.02 -23.65 11.70
CA LEU A 83 0.78 -22.97 11.35
C LEU A 83 -0.33 -23.25 12.37
N ASP A 84 -0.51 -24.52 12.76
CA ASP A 84 -1.51 -24.91 13.76
C ASP A 84 -1.21 -24.24 15.11
N ARG A 85 0.04 -24.27 15.58
CA ARG A 85 0.44 -23.59 16.83
C ARG A 85 0.15 -22.08 16.77
N TYR A 86 0.43 -21.43 15.64
CA TYR A 86 0.14 -20.00 15.45
C TYR A 86 -1.37 -19.72 15.53
N ILE A 87 -2.17 -20.55 14.88
CA ILE A 87 -3.65 -20.42 14.91
C ILE A 87 -4.16 -20.66 16.34
N ASP A 88 -3.76 -21.74 16.99
CA ASP A 88 -4.23 -22.11 18.33
C ASP A 88 -3.87 -21.04 19.38
N ALA A 89 -2.65 -20.51 19.34
CA ALA A 89 -2.21 -19.44 20.22
C ALA A 89 -3.10 -18.18 20.07
N ASN A 90 -3.38 -17.77 18.83
CA ASN A 90 -4.22 -16.62 18.58
C ASN A 90 -5.70 -16.87 18.91
N VAL A 91 -6.23 -18.06 18.64
CA VAL A 91 -7.60 -18.45 19.03
C VAL A 91 -7.76 -18.36 20.55
N ALA A 92 -6.80 -18.88 21.31
CA ALA A 92 -6.81 -18.82 22.77
C ALA A 92 -6.75 -17.37 23.27
N ALA A 93 -5.89 -16.53 22.68
CA ALA A 93 -5.78 -15.12 23.05
C ALA A 93 -7.07 -14.32 22.74
N VAL A 94 -7.64 -14.53 21.56
CA VAL A 94 -8.92 -13.87 21.18
C VAL A 94 -10.05 -14.22 22.13
N ARG A 95 -10.18 -15.51 22.51
CA ARG A 95 -11.17 -15.95 23.50
C ARG A 95 -10.95 -15.30 24.86
N ALA A 96 -9.73 -15.27 25.34
CA ALA A 96 -9.40 -14.65 26.62
C ALA A 96 -9.74 -13.16 26.66
N VAL A 97 -9.42 -12.42 25.59
CA VAL A 97 -9.79 -11.00 25.46
C VAL A 97 -11.29 -10.82 25.44
N ALA A 98 -12.03 -11.61 24.66
CA ALA A 98 -13.48 -11.51 24.58
C ALA A 98 -14.17 -11.83 25.91
N GLU A 99 -13.64 -12.82 26.67
CA GLU A 99 -14.15 -13.16 27.99
C GLU A 99 -13.87 -12.03 28.98
N ALA A 100 -12.65 -11.50 29.01
CA ALA A 100 -12.28 -10.40 29.91
C ALA A 100 -13.09 -9.12 29.63
N ALA A 101 -13.39 -8.82 28.38
CA ALA A 101 -14.22 -7.71 27.96
C ALA A 101 -15.73 -7.92 28.27
N GLY A 102 -16.13 -9.13 28.68
CA GLY A 102 -17.54 -9.47 28.88
C GLY A 102 -18.36 -9.61 27.59
N GLY A 103 -17.70 -10.00 26.50
CA GLY A 103 -18.24 -10.19 25.15
C GLY A 103 -17.79 -9.11 24.15
N ILE A 104 -17.94 -9.38 22.87
CA ILE A 104 -17.61 -8.46 21.76
C ILE A 104 -18.87 -8.16 20.97
N ASP A 105 -19.14 -6.87 20.72
CA ASP A 105 -20.33 -6.42 19.98
C ASP A 105 -20.08 -6.36 18.46
N ALA A 106 -18.85 -6.09 18.04
CA ALA A 106 -18.41 -6.05 16.65
C ALA A 106 -16.92 -6.39 16.54
N ALA A 107 -16.50 -7.05 15.46
CA ALA A 107 -15.09 -7.33 15.26
C ALA A 107 -14.66 -7.08 13.81
N LEU A 108 -13.42 -6.65 13.62
CA LEU A 108 -12.73 -6.62 12.34
C LEU A 108 -11.49 -7.49 12.42
N VAL A 109 -11.29 -8.26 11.37
CA VAL A 109 -10.07 -9.03 11.16
C VAL A 109 -9.41 -8.64 9.86
N ASN A 110 -8.10 -8.66 9.85
CA ASN A 110 -7.30 -8.24 8.72
C ASN A 110 -6.75 -9.43 7.95
N HIS A 111 -6.62 -9.23 6.64
CA HIS A 111 -6.14 -10.17 5.64
C HIS A 111 -7.12 -11.33 5.34
N LEU A 112 -6.85 -12.05 4.24
CA LEU A 112 -7.68 -13.19 3.81
C LEU A 112 -7.43 -14.44 4.66
N VAL A 113 -6.20 -14.65 5.08
CA VAL A 113 -5.70 -15.72 5.99
C VAL A 113 -4.69 -15.09 6.97
N MET A 114 -4.46 -15.53 8.22
CA MET A 114 -5.21 -16.52 9.00
C MET A 114 -6.25 -15.84 9.91
N GLY A 115 -6.29 -14.51 9.93
CA GLY A 115 -7.16 -13.76 10.84
C GLY A 115 -8.63 -14.23 10.82
N PRO A 116 -9.29 -14.33 9.65
CA PRO A 116 -10.70 -14.73 9.61
C PRO A 116 -10.97 -16.11 10.20
N VAL A 117 -10.13 -17.10 9.91
CA VAL A 117 -10.27 -18.45 10.48
C VAL A 117 -10.00 -18.46 12.00
N ILE A 118 -9.10 -17.60 12.49
CA ILE A 118 -8.85 -17.44 13.93
C ILE A 118 -10.10 -16.95 14.64
N LEU A 119 -10.76 -15.91 14.12
CA LEU A 119 -12.01 -15.40 14.73
C LEU A 119 -13.14 -16.43 14.64
N ALA A 120 -13.30 -17.10 13.52
CA ALA A 120 -14.28 -18.15 13.32
C ALA A 120 -14.09 -19.29 14.36
N ARG A 121 -12.89 -19.81 14.50
CA ARG A 121 -12.54 -20.87 15.46
C ARG A 121 -12.59 -20.40 16.90
N ALA A 122 -12.35 -19.11 17.17
CA ALA A 122 -12.55 -18.53 18.48
C ALA A 122 -14.03 -18.40 18.87
N GLY A 123 -14.94 -18.50 17.90
CA GLY A 123 -16.38 -18.30 18.12
C GLY A 123 -16.76 -16.83 18.28
N ILE A 124 -15.93 -15.91 17.71
CA ILE A 124 -16.21 -14.47 17.75
C ILE A 124 -17.03 -14.09 16.52
N GLY A 125 -18.15 -13.45 16.78
CA GLY A 125 -19.03 -12.90 15.74
C GLY A 125 -20.07 -11.97 16.34
N PRO A 126 -20.66 -11.06 15.51
CA PRO A 126 -20.39 -10.88 14.08
C PRO A 126 -19.05 -10.18 13.81
N PHE A 127 -18.40 -10.49 12.67
CA PHE A 127 -17.17 -9.82 12.27
C PHE A 127 -17.11 -9.52 10.78
N ALA A 128 -16.39 -8.46 10.43
CA ALA A 128 -15.99 -8.17 9.06
C ALA A 128 -14.52 -8.58 8.80
N ALA A 129 -14.21 -8.96 7.56
CA ALA A 129 -12.86 -9.22 7.12
C ALA A 129 -12.38 -8.11 6.17
N LYS A 130 -11.22 -7.49 6.46
CA LYS A 130 -10.56 -6.51 5.59
C LYS A 130 -9.48 -7.15 4.76
N ILE A 131 -9.62 -7.11 3.44
CA ILE A 131 -8.65 -7.67 2.49
C ILE A 131 -7.69 -6.56 2.04
N HIS A 132 -6.42 -6.71 2.39
CA HIS A 132 -5.35 -5.75 2.04
C HIS A 132 -4.60 -6.12 0.75
N GLY A 133 -4.89 -7.27 0.14
CA GLY A 133 -4.28 -7.76 -1.09
C GLY A 133 -3.08 -8.67 -0.87
N SER A 134 -2.15 -8.38 0.03
CA SER A 134 -0.91 -9.16 0.19
C SER A 134 -1.14 -10.65 0.49
N ALA A 135 -2.05 -10.98 1.41
CA ALA A 135 -2.39 -12.37 1.71
C ALA A 135 -3.02 -13.09 0.50
N LEU A 136 -3.87 -12.39 -0.25
CA LEU A 136 -4.51 -12.90 -1.46
C LEU A 136 -3.47 -13.18 -2.56
N GLU A 137 -2.66 -12.18 -2.91
CA GLU A 137 -1.77 -12.24 -4.07
C GLU A 137 -0.49 -13.06 -3.81
N TYR A 138 0.09 -12.98 -2.61
CA TYR A 138 1.38 -13.62 -2.32
C TYR A 138 1.25 -14.94 -1.54
N THR A 139 0.08 -15.24 -0.96
CA THR A 139 -0.09 -16.46 -0.16
C THR A 139 -1.17 -17.38 -0.73
N VAL A 140 -2.42 -16.92 -0.85
CA VAL A 140 -3.54 -17.82 -1.20
C VAL A 140 -3.49 -18.23 -2.68
N LYS A 141 -3.38 -17.28 -3.61
CA LYS A 141 -3.37 -17.58 -5.06
C LYS A 141 -2.20 -18.47 -5.49
N PRO A 142 -0.94 -18.23 -5.04
CA PRO A 142 0.17 -19.09 -5.41
C PRO A 142 0.22 -20.43 -4.68
N HIS A 143 -0.46 -20.57 -3.53
CA HIS A 143 -0.34 -21.75 -2.66
C HIS A 143 -1.69 -22.31 -2.27
N PRO A 144 -2.27 -23.26 -3.05
CA PRO A 144 -3.62 -23.81 -2.82
C PRO A 144 -3.87 -24.41 -1.43
N ARG A 145 -2.84 -24.77 -0.68
CA ARG A 145 -2.98 -25.26 0.71
C ARG A 145 -3.65 -24.26 1.66
N PHE A 146 -3.70 -22.97 1.29
CA PHE A 146 -4.34 -21.92 2.10
C PHE A 146 -5.80 -21.68 1.73
N LEU A 147 -6.31 -22.26 0.63
CA LEU A 147 -7.71 -22.10 0.21
C LEU A 147 -8.71 -22.54 1.29
N PRO A 148 -8.56 -23.72 1.95
CA PRO A 148 -9.50 -24.13 2.99
C PRO A 148 -9.60 -23.14 4.15
N TYR A 149 -8.50 -22.50 4.54
CA TYR A 149 -8.51 -21.48 5.60
C TYR A 149 -9.20 -20.19 5.14
N ALA A 150 -8.99 -19.80 3.88
CA ALA A 150 -9.66 -18.63 3.31
C ALA A 150 -11.17 -18.87 3.19
N GLU A 151 -11.60 -20.04 2.72
CA GLU A 151 -13.01 -20.43 2.61
C GLU A 151 -13.70 -20.44 3.98
N GLU A 152 -13.11 -21.15 4.99
CA GLU A 152 -13.64 -21.21 6.36
C GLU A 152 -13.80 -19.80 6.96
N GLY A 153 -12.77 -18.96 6.80
CA GLY A 153 -12.81 -17.61 7.34
C GLY A 153 -13.80 -16.69 6.63
N MET A 154 -13.86 -16.78 5.30
CA MET A 154 -14.79 -15.96 4.50
C MET A 154 -16.22 -16.43 4.67
N GLU A 155 -16.50 -17.72 4.83
CA GLU A 155 -17.85 -18.23 5.13
C GLU A 155 -18.39 -17.63 6.41
N ALA A 156 -17.57 -17.58 7.47
CA ALA A 156 -17.95 -17.08 8.78
C ALA A 156 -18.11 -15.55 8.85
N ALA A 157 -17.46 -14.79 7.97
CA ALA A 157 -17.50 -13.33 7.98
C ALA A 157 -18.91 -12.80 7.59
N SER A 158 -19.42 -11.81 8.34
CA SER A 158 -20.70 -11.13 8.06
C SER A 158 -20.58 -10.14 6.90
N GLY A 159 -19.39 -9.54 6.72
CA GLY A 159 -19.05 -8.64 5.63
C GLY A 159 -17.59 -8.75 5.24
N VAL A 160 -17.29 -8.46 3.98
CA VAL A 160 -15.93 -8.46 3.44
C VAL A 160 -15.65 -7.07 2.86
N LEU A 161 -14.59 -6.43 3.35
CA LEU A 161 -14.20 -5.09 2.93
C LEU A 161 -12.93 -5.16 2.06
N VAL A 162 -13.01 -4.63 0.85
CA VAL A 162 -11.90 -4.53 -0.10
C VAL A 162 -11.52 -3.08 -0.35
N GLY A 163 -10.27 -2.82 -0.74
CA GLY A 163 -9.82 -1.45 -1.04
C GLY A 163 -10.29 -0.92 -2.40
N SER A 164 -10.61 -1.82 -3.34
CA SER A 164 -10.90 -1.51 -4.74
C SER A 164 -11.75 -2.60 -5.39
N ALA A 165 -12.40 -2.29 -6.51
CA ALA A 165 -13.10 -3.28 -7.35
C ALA A 165 -12.12 -4.35 -7.87
N HIS A 166 -10.93 -3.96 -8.28
CA HIS A 166 -9.88 -4.90 -8.67
C HIS A 166 -9.57 -5.95 -7.58
N THR A 167 -9.49 -5.53 -6.30
CA THR A 167 -9.25 -6.47 -5.20
C THR A 167 -10.45 -7.40 -4.99
N ALA A 168 -11.69 -6.91 -5.20
CA ALA A 168 -12.89 -7.74 -5.14
C ALA A 168 -12.87 -8.82 -6.23
N GLU A 169 -12.64 -8.45 -7.49
CA GLU A 169 -12.55 -9.38 -8.62
C GLU A 169 -11.46 -10.43 -8.38
N SER A 170 -10.29 -10.02 -7.89
CA SER A 170 -9.19 -10.95 -7.58
C SER A 170 -9.57 -11.93 -6.46
N LEU A 171 -10.29 -11.46 -5.43
CA LEU A 171 -10.79 -12.30 -4.34
C LEU A 171 -11.82 -13.31 -4.84
N TRP A 172 -12.81 -12.87 -5.62
CA TRP A 172 -13.85 -13.75 -6.17
C TRP A 172 -13.27 -14.80 -7.12
N ALA A 173 -12.31 -14.40 -7.95
CA ALA A 173 -11.59 -15.33 -8.82
C ALA A 173 -10.75 -16.38 -8.04
N ALA A 174 -10.28 -16.03 -6.84
CA ALA A 174 -9.52 -16.97 -6.00
C ALA A 174 -10.41 -17.95 -5.22
N LEU A 175 -11.68 -17.58 -4.93
CA LEU A 175 -12.64 -18.37 -4.17
C LEU A 175 -13.98 -18.53 -4.95
N PRO A 176 -13.94 -19.10 -6.17
CA PRO A 176 -15.10 -19.10 -7.06
C PRO A 176 -16.26 -19.99 -6.57
N GLU A 177 -15.96 -20.97 -5.73
CA GLU A 177 -16.94 -21.92 -5.21
C GLU A 177 -17.61 -21.45 -3.91
N LEU A 178 -17.19 -20.28 -3.35
CA LEU A 178 -17.74 -19.79 -2.08
C LEU A 178 -19.04 -19.01 -2.29
N PRO A 179 -20.21 -19.58 -1.90
CA PRO A 179 -21.50 -18.95 -2.12
C PRO A 179 -21.65 -17.61 -1.37
N GLY A 180 -22.23 -16.60 -2.02
CA GLY A 180 -22.58 -15.34 -1.40
C GLY A 180 -21.39 -14.43 -1.07
N LEU A 181 -20.16 -14.77 -1.50
CA LEU A 181 -18.98 -13.94 -1.27
C LEU A 181 -19.13 -12.56 -1.92
N GLU A 182 -19.62 -12.50 -3.17
CA GLU A 182 -19.88 -11.24 -3.88
C GLU A 182 -20.94 -10.39 -3.16
N ASP A 183 -22.03 -11.04 -2.68
CA ASP A 183 -23.13 -10.36 -2.03
C ASP A 183 -22.73 -9.68 -0.70
N LYS A 184 -21.72 -10.20 -0.02
CA LYS A 184 -21.19 -9.62 1.23
C LYS A 184 -19.92 -8.81 1.06
N THR A 185 -19.39 -8.66 -0.16
CA THR A 185 -18.22 -7.82 -0.46
C THR A 185 -18.64 -6.37 -0.68
N ARG A 186 -17.94 -5.44 -0.03
CA ARG A 186 -18.14 -3.98 -0.14
C ARG A 186 -16.82 -3.26 -0.28
N LEU A 187 -16.86 -2.08 -0.91
CA LEU A 187 -15.73 -1.18 -0.88
C LEU A 187 -15.60 -0.58 0.53
N GLY A 188 -14.40 -0.68 1.07
CA GLY A 188 -14.00 -0.11 2.34
C GLY A 188 -12.55 0.36 2.20
N PRO A 189 -12.27 1.38 1.38
CA PRO A 189 -10.91 1.90 1.21
C PRO A 189 -10.35 2.38 2.56
N PRO A 190 -9.02 2.45 2.71
CA PRO A 190 -8.41 3.07 3.89
C PRO A 190 -8.71 4.57 3.94
N GLY A 191 -8.66 5.12 5.14
CA GLY A 191 -8.74 6.56 5.36
C GLY A 191 -7.36 7.23 5.29
N VAL A 192 -7.39 8.56 5.34
CA VAL A 192 -6.20 9.42 5.51
C VAL A 192 -6.41 10.28 6.75
N ASP A 193 -5.38 10.45 7.55
CA ASP A 193 -5.37 11.42 8.64
C ASP A 193 -5.04 12.80 8.06
N VAL A 194 -6.08 13.60 7.80
CA VAL A 194 -5.94 14.93 7.22
C VAL A 194 -5.41 15.99 8.21
N GLU A 195 -5.29 15.66 9.48
CA GLU A 195 -4.61 16.49 10.46
C GLU A 195 -3.09 16.28 10.41
N GLU A 196 -2.66 15.07 10.09
CA GLU A 196 -1.26 14.69 9.88
C GLU A 196 -0.82 15.03 8.46
N PHE A 197 -1.53 14.52 7.43
CA PHE A 197 -1.28 14.78 6.02
C PHE A 197 -2.05 16.00 5.54
N ARG A 198 -1.42 17.16 5.63
CA ARG A 198 -2.02 18.44 5.22
C ARG A 198 -0.99 19.35 4.57
N PRO A 199 -1.40 20.35 3.82
CA PRO A 199 -0.48 21.37 3.34
C PRO A 199 0.28 22.01 4.49
N SER A 200 1.59 22.01 4.44
CA SER A 200 2.45 22.62 5.46
C SER A 200 3.73 23.19 4.85
N GLY A 201 4.16 24.34 5.34
CA GLY A 201 5.41 24.97 4.92
C GLY A 201 5.46 25.38 3.44
N ALA A 202 6.66 25.74 2.99
CA ALA A 202 6.91 26.10 1.60
C ALA A 202 7.25 24.86 0.77
N ARG A 203 6.67 24.76 -0.43
CA ARG A 203 7.04 23.71 -1.39
C ARG A 203 8.48 23.89 -1.86
N SER A 204 9.13 22.78 -2.15
CA SER A 204 10.45 22.75 -2.76
C SER A 204 10.28 22.64 -4.27
N ALA A 205 10.48 23.73 -4.99
CA ALA A 205 10.31 23.77 -6.44
C ALA A 205 11.06 22.63 -7.13
N GLY A 206 10.36 21.87 -7.97
CA GLY A 206 10.90 20.73 -8.71
C GLY A 206 11.20 19.47 -7.87
N LEU A 207 10.82 19.42 -6.60
CA LEU A 207 10.98 18.21 -5.79
C LEU A 207 9.91 17.18 -6.18
N VAL A 208 10.37 15.99 -6.62
CA VAL A 208 9.55 14.81 -6.86
C VAL A 208 9.90 13.74 -5.84
N ALA A 209 8.90 13.06 -5.30
CA ALA A 209 9.11 12.02 -4.30
C ALA A 209 8.66 10.63 -4.81
N PHE A 210 9.28 9.61 -4.27
CA PHE A 210 8.79 8.23 -4.20
C PHE A 210 8.80 7.80 -2.74
N VAL A 211 7.75 7.12 -2.30
CA VAL A 211 7.67 6.57 -0.94
C VAL A 211 7.15 5.13 -1.02
N GLY A 212 7.95 4.16 -0.56
CA GLY A 212 7.56 2.76 -0.55
C GLY A 212 8.71 1.78 -0.41
N LYS A 213 8.40 0.47 -0.34
CA LYS A 213 9.44 -0.57 -0.30
C LYS A 213 10.26 -0.56 -1.59
N LEU A 214 11.58 -0.73 -1.46
CA LEU A 214 12.49 -0.87 -2.60
C LEU A 214 12.57 -2.34 -3.03
N ILE A 215 11.50 -2.81 -3.66
CA ILE A 215 11.36 -4.14 -4.27
C ILE A 215 10.99 -3.99 -5.75
N VAL A 216 11.30 -4.99 -6.55
CA VAL A 216 11.09 -4.95 -8.01
C VAL A 216 9.65 -4.59 -8.38
N SER A 217 8.67 -5.15 -7.67
CA SER A 217 7.26 -4.92 -7.96
C SER A 217 6.81 -3.45 -7.79
N LYS A 218 7.56 -2.62 -7.07
CA LYS A 218 7.28 -1.18 -6.89
C LYS A 218 7.79 -0.31 -8.04
N GLY A 219 8.56 -0.86 -8.99
CA GLY A 219 8.92 -0.21 -10.25
C GLY A 219 9.78 1.06 -10.14
N VAL A 220 10.53 1.22 -9.05
CA VAL A 220 11.40 2.40 -8.82
C VAL A 220 12.46 2.54 -9.91
N ASP A 221 12.85 1.43 -10.52
CA ASP A 221 13.74 1.38 -11.69
C ASP A 221 13.18 2.15 -12.90
N LEU A 222 11.85 2.13 -13.11
CA LEU A 222 11.22 2.91 -14.19
C LEU A 222 11.31 4.42 -13.92
N LEU A 223 11.12 4.84 -12.65
CA LEU A 223 11.27 6.25 -12.27
C LEU A 223 12.71 6.71 -12.39
N ILE A 224 13.69 5.90 -11.95
CA ILE A 224 15.12 6.20 -12.12
C ILE A 224 15.47 6.31 -13.62
N ALA A 225 14.93 5.42 -14.46
CA ALA A 225 15.15 5.48 -15.91
C ALA A 225 14.43 6.67 -16.57
N ALA A 226 13.30 7.15 -16.05
CA ALA A 226 12.61 8.35 -16.53
C ALA A 226 13.34 9.65 -16.15
N TRP A 227 14.11 9.62 -15.08
CA TRP A 227 14.67 10.83 -14.47
C TRP A 227 15.60 11.63 -15.38
N PRO A 228 16.48 11.02 -16.23
CA PRO A 228 17.27 11.76 -17.22
C PRO A 228 16.42 12.61 -18.17
N LEU A 229 15.22 12.14 -18.55
CA LEU A 229 14.30 12.87 -19.43
C LEU A 229 13.70 14.07 -18.70
N VAL A 230 13.29 13.87 -17.44
CA VAL A 230 12.78 14.95 -16.57
C VAL A 230 13.84 16.02 -16.35
N LYS A 231 15.09 15.63 -16.05
CA LYS A 231 16.20 16.57 -15.83
C LYS A 231 16.57 17.35 -17.06
N ALA A 232 16.45 16.77 -18.25
CA ALA A 232 16.69 17.46 -19.50
C ALA A 232 15.68 18.59 -19.73
N ALA A 233 14.41 18.42 -19.32
CA ALA A 233 13.34 19.43 -19.42
C ALA A 233 13.37 20.40 -18.22
N HIS A 234 13.70 19.94 -17.04
CA HIS A 234 13.68 20.66 -15.74
C HIS A 234 15.01 20.51 -15.01
N PRO A 235 16.06 21.28 -15.36
CA PRO A 235 17.40 21.15 -14.78
C PRO A 235 17.45 21.30 -13.26
N GLU A 236 16.51 22.01 -12.65
CA GLU A 236 16.42 22.20 -11.17
C GLU A 236 15.65 21.08 -10.44
N ALA A 237 15.02 20.16 -11.19
CA ALA A 237 14.25 19.08 -10.58
C ALA A 237 15.15 18.17 -9.71
N ARG A 238 14.60 17.69 -8.59
CA ARG A 238 15.23 16.75 -7.66
C ARG A 238 14.29 15.59 -7.38
N LEU A 239 14.86 14.39 -7.27
CA LEU A 239 14.12 13.20 -6.92
C LEU A 239 14.57 12.70 -5.55
N GLN A 240 13.62 12.52 -4.63
CA GLN A 240 13.85 11.89 -3.34
C GLN A 240 13.13 10.54 -3.29
N ILE A 241 13.91 9.47 -3.18
CA ILE A 241 13.42 8.09 -3.08
C ILE A 241 13.49 7.67 -1.62
N VAL A 242 12.32 7.51 -1.00
CA VAL A 242 12.17 7.08 0.38
C VAL A 242 11.75 5.62 0.42
N GLY A 243 12.50 4.83 1.17
CA GLY A 243 12.20 3.42 1.37
C GLY A 243 13.44 2.57 1.58
N TYR A 244 13.19 1.29 1.75
CA TYR A 244 14.19 0.25 1.94
C TYR A 244 13.68 -1.06 1.33
N GLY A 245 14.58 -2.00 1.05
CA GLY A 245 14.21 -3.32 0.53
C GLY A 245 15.33 -4.00 -0.23
N GLU A 246 15.11 -5.26 -0.56
CA GLU A 246 16.11 -6.15 -1.15
C GLU A 246 16.62 -5.68 -2.53
N TYR A 247 15.81 -4.89 -3.25
CA TYR A 247 16.17 -4.37 -4.56
C TYR A 247 17.03 -3.11 -4.51
N GLU A 248 17.31 -2.51 -3.35
CA GLU A 248 18.09 -1.27 -3.22
C GLU A 248 19.45 -1.36 -3.92
N GLY A 249 20.15 -2.48 -3.77
CA GLY A 249 21.44 -2.72 -4.44
C GLY A 249 21.32 -2.68 -5.97
N GLY A 250 20.24 -3.21 -6.53
CA GLY A 250 19.93 -3.16 -7.96
C GLY A 250 19.66 -1.74 -8.44
N LEU A 251 18.90 -0.96 -7.68
CA LEU A 251 18.60 0.45 -7.99
C LEU A 251 19.86 1.32 -7.96
N ARG A 252 20.73 1.14 -6.96
CA ARG A 252 22.02 1.84 -6.88
C ARG A 252 22.92 1.50 -8.08
N ARG A 253 22.96 0.25 -8.52
CA ARG A 253 23.71 -0.15 -9.72
C ARG A 253 23.13 0.48 -10.99
N LEU A 254 21.79 0.46 -11.15
CA LEU A 254 21.11 1.12 -12.28
C LEU A 254 21.46 2.61 -12.32
N LEU A 255 21.31 3.30 -11.19
CA LEU A 255 21.63 4.71 -11.07
C LEU A 255 23.09 5.00 -11.43
N ALA A 256 24.03 4.22 -10.91
CA ALA A 256 25.45 4.38 -11.23
C ALA A 256 25.78 4.12 -12.71
N ALA A 257 25.09 3.16 -13.36
CA ALA A 257 25.25 2.89 -14.79
C ALA A 257 24.73 4.08 -15.62
N LEU A 258 23.55 4.60 -15.33
CA LEU A 258 22.97 5.77 -15.99
C LEU A 258 23.85 7.01 -15.79
N ASP A 259 24.34 7.25 -14.59
CA ASP A 259 25.18 8.40 -14.24
C ASP A 259 26.49 8.44 -15.08
N ARG A 260 27.03 7.28 -15.44
CA ARG A 260 28.17 7.17 -16.36
C ARG A 260 27.77 7.22 -17.84
N GLY A 261 26.47 7.14 -18.15
CA GLY A 261 25.96 6.97 -19.50
C GLY A 261 26.22 5.55 -20.06
N ASP A 262 26.43 4.57 -19.19
CA ASP A 262 26.72 3.17 -19.54
C ASP A 262 25.41 2.38 -19.67
N LEU A 263 24.82 2.42 -20.86
CA LEU A 263 23.57 1.73 -21.13
C LEU A 263 23.73 0.20 -21.18
N ASP A 264 24.94 -0.33 -21.38
CA ASP A 264 25.16 -1.78 -21.39
C ASP A 264 25.09 -2.34 -19.96
N ASP A 265 25.66 -1.65 -18.97
CA ASP A 265 25.49 -2.02 -17.56
C ASP A 265 24.04 -1.84 -17.09
N ALA A 266 23.34 -0.79 -17.55
CA ALA A 266 21.92 -0.60 -17.27
C ALA A 266 21.05 -1.75 -17.85
N ARG A 267 21.35 -2.22 -19.07
CA ARG A 267 20.71 -3.38 -19.70
C ARG A 267 20.96 -4.67 -18.90
N GLU A 268 22.18 -4.83 -18.38
CA GLU A 268 22.52 -5.99 -17.54
C GLU A 268 21.71 -5.98 -16.22
N VAL A 269 21.49 -4.81 -15.60
CA VAL A 269 20.60 -4.68 -14.44
C VAL A 269 19.18 -5.11 -14.84
N ALA A 270 18.63 -4.61 -15.94
CA ALA A 270 17.30 -4.96 -16.41
C ALA A 270 17.16 -6.47 -16.75
N ARG A 271 18.20 -7.08 -17.29
CA ARG A 271 18.26 -8.51 -17.62
C ARG A 271 18.25 -9.38 -16.36
N ARG A 272 19.05 -9.06 -15.35
CA ARG A 272 19.10 -9.78 -14.08
C ARG A 272 17.82 -9.65 -13.29
N GLY A 273 17.22 -8.49 -13.31
CA GLY A 273 15.89 -8.19 -12.79
C GLY A 273 15.65 -8.75 -11.39
N TRP A 274 14.71 -9.68 -11.27
CA TRP A 274 14.29 -10.26 -9.99
C TRP A 274 15.40 -10.97 -9.19
N ALA A 275 16.48 -11.42 -9.85
CA ALA A 275 17.62 -11.96 -9.13
C ALA A 275 18.36 -10.91 -8.28
N LEU A 276 18.15 -9.61 -8.54
CA LEU A 276 18.73 -8.52 -7.75
C LEU A 276 18.05 -8.30 -6.40
N GLU A 277 16.88 -8.92 -6.17
CA GLU A 277 16.22 -8.97 -4.87
C GLU A 277 16.19 -10.40 -4.28
N GLY A 278 17.03 -11.31 -4.79
CA GLY A 278 17.14 -12.69 -4.31
C GLY A 278 16.15 -13.68 -4.92
N GLY A 279 15.38 -13.27 -5.92
CA GLY A 279 14.50 -14.14 -6.70
C GLY A 279 15.22 -14.90 -7.82
N GLU A 280 14.47 -15.63 -8.64
CA GLU A 280 14.97 -16.22 -9.87
C GLU A 280 15.34 -15.15 -10.90
N GLU A 281 16.28 -15.45 -11.80
CA GLU A 281 16.66 -14.53 -12.88
C GLU A 281 15.49 -14.39 -13.87
N LYS A 282 14.82 -13.24 -13.80
CA LYS A 282 13.71 -12.85 -14.66
C LYS A 282 13.84 -11.37 -14.98
N SER A 283 13.93 -11.03 -16.26
CA SER A 283 14.15 -9.66 -16.70
C SER A 283 13.03 -8.70 -16.33
N LEU A 284 13.36 -7.42 -16.13
CA LEU A 284 12.44 -6.31 -15.96
C LEU A 284 11.94 -5.87 -17.35
N ARG A 285 10.85 -6.46 -17.78
CA ARG A 285 10.37 -6.37 -19.17
C ARG A 285 10.23 -4.93 -19.69
N ILE A 286 9.64 -4.03 -18.89
CA ILE A 286 9.39 -2.64 -19.29
C ILE A 286 10.71 -1.87 -19.38
N LEU A 287 11.54 -1.94 -18.34
CA LEU A 287 12.87 -1.32 -18.35
C LEU A 287 13.74 -1.86 -19.50
N SER A 288 13.71 -3.17 -19.73
CA SER A 288 14.45 -3.80 -20.84
C SER A 288 14.00 -3.27 -22.21
N ALA A 289 12.69 -3.11 -22.41
CA ALA A 289 12.15 -2.55 -23.66
C ALA A 289 12.62 -1.10 -23.88
N PHE A 290 12.55 -0.27 -22.84
CA PHE A 290 13.04 1.11 -22.92
C PHE A 290 14.54 1.19 -23.22
N LEU A 291 15.37 0.42 -22.50
CA LEU A 291 16.84 0.45 -22.69
C LEU A 291 17.30 -0.19 -23.99
N ALA A 292 16.46 -0.98 -24.66
CA ALA A 292 16.76 -1.54 -25.98
C ALA A 292 16.78 -0.44 -27.07
N ASP A 293 15.84 0.53 -26.99
CA ASP A 293 15.73 1.64 -27.97
C ASP A 293 15.36 2.96 -27.24
N PRO A 294 16.28 3.51 -26.43
CA PRO A 294 16.03 4.75 -25.72
C PRO A 294 16.02 5.96 -26.66
N PRO A 295 15.34 7.06 -26.32
CA PRO A 295 15.32 8.27 -27.10
C PRO A 295 16.72 8.78 -27.45
N ALA A 296 16.87 9.40 -28.63
CA ALA A 296 18.14 9.97 -29.06
C ALA A 296 18.70 10.96 -28.02
N GLY A 297 19.98 10.80 -27.67
CA GLY A 297 20.63 11.63 -26.66
C GLY A 297 20.43 11.19 -25.20
N TYR A 298 19.63 10.14 -24.93
CA TYR A 298 19.34 9.68 -23.59
C TYR A 298 20.59 9.37 -22.75
N ALA A 299 21.57 8.64 -23.32
CA ALA A 299 22.82 8.34 -22.62
C ALA A 299 23.61 9.60 -22.21
N ALA A 300 23.53 10.66 -23.02
CA ALA A 300 24.14 11.94 -22.68
C ALA A 300 23.37 12.68 -21.58
N ALA A 301 22.04 12.68 -21.64
CA ALA A 301 21.17 13.26 -20.62
C ALA A 301 21.27 12.53 -19.26
N ALA A 302 21.58 11.23 -19.27
CA ALA A 302 21.74 10.43 -18.06
C ALA A 302 23.04 10.75 -17.30
N ARG A 303 24.07 11.25 -17.98
CA ARG A 303 25.36 11.55 -17.32
C ARG A 303 25.22 12.62 -16.24
N GLY A 304 25.74 12.30 -15.05
CA GLY A 304 25.68 13.18 -13.89
C GLY A 304 24.31 13.25 -13.21
N VAL A 305 23.36 12.39 -13.60
CA VAL A 305 21.98 12.40 -13.09
C VAL A 305 21.90 12.07 -11.60
N ALA A 306 22.85 11.26 -11.07
CA ALA A 306 22.86 10.84 -9.68
C ALA A 306 22.94 12.02 -8.70
N GLY A 307 23.57 13.14 -9.08
CA GLY A 307 23.62 14.34 -8.25
C GLY A 307 22.26 15.00 -7.99
N SER A 308 21.19 14.56 -8.69
CA SER A 308 19.83 15.05 -8.52
C SER A 308 18.86 14.01 -7.93
N ILE A 309 19.35 12.82 -7.60
CA ILE A 309 18.58 11.72 -7.00
C ILE A 309 19.14 11.41 -5.61
N GLU A 310 18.29 11.49 -4.61
CA GLU A 310 18.60 11.09 -3.24
C GLU A 310 17.91 9.76 -2.91
N LEU A 311 18.68 8.78 -2.45
CA LEU A 311 18.15 7.57 -1.81
C LEU A 311 18.15 7.83 -0.31
N ALA A 312 17.02 8.33 0.23
CA ALA A 312 16.92 8.84 1.59
C ALA A 312 16.84 7.73 2.66
N GLY A 313 16.68 6.47 2.24
CA GLY A 313 16.47 5.37 3.17
C GLY A 313 15.05 5.36 3.73
N ARG A 314 14.86 4.68 4.88
CA ARG A 314 13.58 4.61 5.57
C ARG A 314 13.27 5.93 6.26
N LEU A 315 12.07 6.43 6.07
CA LEU A 315 11.46 7.47 6.89
C LEU A 315 10.29 6.86 7.67
N GLU A 316 10.04 7.37 8.86
CA GLU A 316 8.83 7.05 9.62
C GLU A 316 7.64 7.86 9.09
N HIS A 317 6.44 7.52 9.56
CA HIS A 317 5.19 8.05 8.98
C HIS A 317 5.06 9.57 9.13
N ASP A 318 5.46 10.11 10.28
CA ASP A 318 5.53 11.54 10.57
C ASP A 318 6.54 12.28 9.69
N GLU A 319 7.71 11.67 9.42
CA GLU A 319 8.70 12.23 8.49
C GLU A 319 8.19 12.24 7.04
N VAL A 320 7.40 11.22 6.64
CA VAL A 320 6.71 11.22 5.34
C VAL A 320 5.66 12.32 5.28
N ALA A 321 4.93 12.57 6.38
CA ALA A 321 3.96 13.66 6.48
C ALA A 321 4.62 15.06 6.41
N GLU A 322 5.91 15.19 6.75
CA GLU A 322 6.69 16.40 6.53
C GLU A 322 7.24 16.53 5.10
N LEU A 323 7.53 15.41 4.44
CA LEU A 323 8.07 15.39 3.07
C LEU A 323 6.99 15.71 2.02
N LEU A 324 5.83 15.02 2.10
CA LEU A 324 4.82 15.08 1.04
C LEU A 324 4.32 16.51 0.76
N PRO A 325 4.03 17.37 1.75
CA PRO A 325 3.60 18.76 1.48
C PRO A 325 4.66 19.59 0.75
N ARG A 326 5.93 19.21 0.83
CA ARG A 326 7.04 19.91 0.17
C ARG A 326 7.24 19.48 -1.28
N ALA A 327 6.77 18.30 -1.66
CA ALA A 327 6.93 17.76 -3.00
C ALA A 327 5.93 18.36 -4.00
N GLU A 328 6.34 18.52 -5.24
CA GLU A 328 5.47 18.89 -6.36
C GLU A 328 4.61 17.71 -6.82
N ALA A 329 5.23 16.53 -6.89
CA ALA A 329 4.57 15.29 -7.29
C ALA A 329 5.13 14.10 -6.50
N LEU A 330 4.29 13.07 -6.34
CA LEU A 330 4.68 11.74 -5.88
C LEU A 330 4.51 10.76 -7.03
N VAL A 331 5.51 9.94 -7.33
CA VAL A 331 5.40 8.91 -8.38
C VAL A 331 5.27 7.53 -7.73
N MET A 332 4.25 6.77 -8.17
CA MET A 332 4.01 5.40 -7.73
C MET A 332 4.01 4.44 -8.93
N PRO A 333 5.20 3.97 -9.36
CA PRO A 333 5.35 3.24 -10.61
C PRO A 333 5.21 1.72 -10.46
N SER A 334 4.40 1.24 -9.49
CA SER A 334 4.23 -0.18 -9.23
C SER A 334 3.89 -0.97 -10.50
N THR A 335 4.62 -2.05 -10.72
CA THR A 335 4.41 -2.97 -11.84
C THR A 335 3.56 -4.19 -11.45
N PHE A 336 3.16 -4.27 -10.19
CA PHE A 336 2.33 -5.31 -9.62
C PHE A 336 1.04 -4.73 -9.03
N PRO A 337 -0.08 -5.48 -9.04
CA PRO A 337 -1.36 -4.97 -8.53
C PRO A 337 -1.30 -4.47 -7.09
N GLU A 338 -1.86 -3.29 -6.89
CA GLU A 338 -2.00 -2.65 -5.57
C GLU A 338 -3.49 -2.64 -5.18
N ALA A 339 -3.76 -2.92 -3.91
CA ALA A 339 -5.14 -2.95 -3.42
C ALA A 339 -5.80 -1.56 -3.39
N PHE A 340 -5.00 -0.49 -3.20
CA PHE A 340 -5.51 0.88 -3.12
C PHE A 340 -4.44 1.91 -3.50
N GLY A 341 -3.35 2.04 -2.73
CA GLY A 341 -2.32 3.07 -2.92
C GLY A 341 -2.45 4.20 -1.90
N MET A 342 -2.30 3.87 -0.60
CA MET A 342 -2.46 4.83 0.51
C MET A 342 -1.61 6.09 0.33
N VAL A 343 -0.33 5.92 -0.04
CA VAL A 343 0.61 7.05 -0.17
C VAL A 343 0.17 8.05 -1.27
N ALA A 344 -0.54 7.58 -2.33
CA ALA A 344 -1.10 8.49 -3.33
C ALA A 344 -2.18 9.40 -2.73
N VAL A 345 -3.02 8.87 -1.85
CA VAL A 345 -4.08 9.64 -1.19
C VAL A 345 -3.50 10.56 -0.12
N GLU A 346 -2.48 10.13 0.62
CA GLU A 346 -1.72 10.94 1.58
C GLU A 346 -1.03 12.12 0.86
N ALA A 347 -0.41 11.89 -0.29
CA ALA A 347 0.15 12.95 -1.13
C ALA A 347 -0.93 13.94 -1.60
N ALA A 348 -2.07 13.43 -2.08
CA ALA A 348 -3.19 14.26 -2.50
C ALA A 348 -3.78 15.09 -1.35
N ALA A 349 -3.82 14.55 -0.12
CA ALA A 349 -4.21 15.28 1.09
C ALA A 349 -3.29 16.47 1.37
N CYS A 350 -2.00 16.33 1.06
CA CYS A 350 -1.01 17.41 1.13
C CYS A 350 -1.05 18.37 -0.08
N GLY A 351 -1.91 18.14 -1.07
CA GLY A 351 -1.94 18.87 -2.33
C GLY A 351 -0.77 18.52 -3.28
N THR A 352 -0.10 17.40 -3.08
CA THR A 352 0.96 16.89 -3.96
C THR A 352 0.33 16.01 -5.01
N LEU A 353 0.64 16.22 -6.30
CA LEU A 353 0.05 15.42 -7.39
C LEU A 353 0.58 13.97 -7.33
N PRO A 354 -0.28 12.95 -7.12
CA PRO A 354 0.15 11.58 -7.32
C PRO A 354 0.14 11.23 -8.81
N VAL A 355 1.26 10.72 -9.30
CA VAL A 355 1.46 10.18 -10.66
C VAL A 355 1.60 8.67 -10.52
N SER A 356 0.50 7.94 -10.69
CA SER A 356 0.40 6.54 -10.32
C SER A 356 0.33 5.61 -11.53
N ALA A 357 0.80 4.38 -11.36
CA ALA A 357 0.63 3.31 -12.33
C ALA A 357 -0.85 3.06 -12.63
N GLY A 358 -1.22 3.04 -13.92
CA GLY A 358 -2.58 3.01 -14.41
C GLY A 358 -3.23 1.62 -14.41
N HIS A 359 -3.18 0.90 -13.28
CA HIS A 359 -3.83 -0.40 -13.11
C HIS A 359 -4.28 -0.61 -11.66
N SER A 360 -5.11 -1.62 -11.43
CA SER A 360 -5.58 -2.09 -10.13
C SER A 360 -6.21 -0.96 -9.27
N GLY A 361 -6.15 -1.08 -7.96
CA GLY A 361 -6.68 -0.07 -7.04
C GLY A 361 -6.06 1.32 -7.19
N MET A 362 -4.80 1.42 -7.67
CA MET A 362 -4.19 2.73 -7.94
C MET A 362 -4.87 3.49 -9.08
N LEU A 363 -5.29 2.79 -10.13
CA LEU A 363 -6.06 3.42 -11.22
C LEU A 363 -7.42 3.93 -10.71
N GLU A 364 -8.07 3.18 -9.82
CA GLU A 364 -9.34 3.61 -9.23
C GLU A 364 -9.17 4.89 -8.40
N VAL A 365 -8.14 4.97 -7.56
CA VAL A 365 -7.79 6.19 -6.82
C VAL A 365 -7.47 7.34 -7.76
N SER A 366 -6.62 7.11 -8.78
CA SER A 366 -6.24 8.15 -9.74
C SER A 366 -7.44 8.70 -10.52
N ARG A 367 -8.40 7.85 -10.90
CA ARG A 367 -9.66 8.27 -11.55
C ARG A 367 -10.49 9.15 -10.63
N GLN A 368 -10.69 8.75 -9.37
CA GLN A 368 -11.46 9.54 -8.40
C GLN A 368 -10.81 10.91 -8.11
N LEU A 369 -9.49 10.98 -8.06
CA LEU A 369 -8.76 12.24 -7.93
C LEU A 369 -8.90 13.09 -9.22
N ALA A 370 -8.74 12.48 -10.40
CA ALA A 370 -8.81 13.13 -11.69
C ALA A 370 -10.19 13.76 -11.98
N GLU A 371 -11.29 13.16 -11.48
CA GLU A 371 -12.65 13.71 -11.62
C GLU A 371 -12.80 15.10 -10.99
N SER A 372 -11.97 15.47 -10.03
CA SER A 372 -11.98 16.79 -9.39
C SER A 372 -11.06 17.81 -10.05
N LEU A 373 -10.25 17.38 -11.01
CA LEU A 373 -9.25 18.20 -11.69
C LEU A 373 -9.73 18.62 -13.08
N PRO A 374 -9.24 19.74 -13.66
CA PRO A 374 -9.37 20.00 -15.08
C PRO A 374 -8.87 18.82 -15.91
N ALA A 375 -9.54 18.53 -17.04
CA ALA A 375 -9.29 17.29 -17.79
C ALA A 375 -7.85 17.11 -18.26
N ASP A 376 -7.17 18.18 -18.62
CA ASP A 376 -5.75 18.22 -19.00
C ASP A 376 -4.81 17.92 -17.83
N ILE A 377 -5.17 18.36 -16.62
CA ILE A 377 -4.42 18.06 -15.39
C ILE A 377 -4.76 16.65 -14.85
N GLY A 378 -6.05 16.27 -14.91
CA GLY A 378 -6.49 14.95 -14.47
C GLY A 378 -5.78 13.80 -15.20
N GLY A 379 -5.48 13.99 -16.48
CA GLY A 379 -4.69 13.05 -17.27
C GLY A 379 -3.25 12.83 -16.77
N LEU A 380 -2.71 13.74 -15.95
CA LEU A 380 -1.37 13.61 -15.38
C LEU A 380 -1.32 12.67 -14.15
N ALA A 381 -2.47 12.39 -13.53
CA ALA A 381 -2.53 11.59 -12.30
C ALA A 381 -2.21 10.09 -12.51
N SER A 382 -2.13 9.62 -13.75
CA SER A 382 -1.78 8.22 -14.03
C SER A 382 -1.06 8.03 -15.37
N PHE A 383 -0.37 6.90 -15.49
CA PHE A 383 0.32 6.48 -16.72
C PHE A 383 0.15 4.97 -16.95
N PRO A 384 0.15 4.47 -18.21
CA PRO A 384 0.04 3.05 -18.52
C PRO A 384 1.32 2.28 -18.14
N VAL A 385 1.19 1.07 -17.59
CA VAL A 385 2.32 0.19 -17.19
C VAL A 385 2.57 -0.83 -18.32
N GLU A 386 3.16 -0.34 -19.39
CA GLU A 386 3.48 -1.08 -20.61
C GLU A 386 4.79 -0.56 -21.23
N PRO A 387 5.32 -1.14 -22.31
CA PRO A 387 6.42 -0.50 -23.05
C PRO A 387 6.06 0.96 -23.37
N GLY A 388 6.94 1.90 -22.98
CA GLY A 388 6.66 3.34 -23.01
C GLY A 388 6.32 3.96 -21.65
N ALA A 389 6.25 3.16 -20.56
CA ALA A 389 5.96 3.69 -19.22
C ALA A 389 7.04 4.65 -18.71
N VAL A 390 8.30 4.45 -19.09
CA VAL A 390 9.41 5.33 -18.70
C VAL A 390 9.21 6.73 -19.28
N GLU A 391 8.90 6.83 -20.56
CA GLU A 391 8.58 8.08 -21.24
C GLU A 391 7.29 8.68 -20.69
N ALA A 392 6.27 7.85 -20.44
CA ALA A 392 5.01 8.33 -19.89
C ALA A 392 5.17 8.94 -18.49
N ILE A 393 6.01 8.37 -17.62
CA ILE A 393 6.35 8.97 -16.31
C ILE A 393 6.98 10.35 -16.52
N ALA A 394 7.96 10.45 -17.42
CA ALA A 394 8.63 11.71 -17.73
C ALA A 394 7.64 12.77 -18.27
N ASP A 395 6.76 12.38 -19.18
CA ASP A 395 5.75 13.26 -19.78
C ASP A 395 4.73 13.78 -18.74
N ARG A 396 4.30 12.94 -17.80
CA ARG A 396 3.40 13.34 -16.71
C ARG A 396 4.06 14.36 -15.79
N LEU A 397 5.31 14.11 -15.42
CA LEU A 397 6.09 15.04 -14.59
C LEU A 397 6.39 16.35 -15.34
N ASP A 398 6.78 16.29 -16.59
CA ASP A 398 6.99 17.47 -17.43
C ASP A 398 5.71 18.31 -17.55
N GLY A 399 4.57 17.66 -17.85
CA GLY A 399 3.27 18.30 -17.91
C GLY A 399 2.92 19.05 -16.62
N TRP A 400 3.12 18.43 -15.47
CA TRP A 400 2.85 19.04 -14.17
C TRP A 400 3.81 20.19 -13.83
N LEU A 401 5.11 19.96 -13.96
CA LEU A 401 6.15 20.94 -13.57
C LEU A 401 6.14 22.19 -14.49
N ARG A 402 5.62 22.07 -15.69
CA ARG A 402 5.51 23.16 -16.65
C ARG A 402 4.29 24.05 -16.43
N LEU A 403 3.27 23.59 -15.68
CA LEU A 403 2.06 24.38 -15.42
C LEU A 403 2.38 25.67 -14.65
N PRO A 404 1.65 26.78 -14.95
CA PRO A 404 1.68 27.98 -14.12
C PRO A 404 1.32 27.68 -12.67
N GLU A 405 1.96 28.37 -11.72
CA GLU A 405 1.73 28.13 -10.28
C GLU A 405 0.25 28.30 -9.89
N GLY A 406 -0.47 29.23 -10.48
CA GLY A 406 -1.91 29.41 -10.20
C GLY A 406 -2.77 28.21 -10.59
N GLU A 407 -2.44 27.52 -11.69
CA GLU A 407 -3.14 26.32 -12.14
C GLU A 407 -2.81 25.13 -11.24
N ARG A 408 -1.54 24.99 -10.86
CA ARG A 408 -1.12 23.97 -9.88
C ARG A 408 -1.82 24.17 -8.54
N GLU A 409 -1.92 25.41 -8.05
CA GLU A 409 -2.57 25.69 -6.77
C GLU A 409 -4.08 25.37 -6.81
N GLN A 410 -4.77 25.66 -7.89
CA GLN A 410 -6.18 25.25 -8.06
C GLN A 410 -6.32 23.72 -8.03
N ALA A 411 -5.45 23.00 -8.73
CA ALA A 411 -5.43 21.56 -8.74
C ALA A 411 -5.14 20.97 -7.33
N ARG A 412 -4.19 21.55 -6.60
CA ARG A 412 -3.87 21.15 -5.21
C ARG A 412 -5.08 21.27 -4.29
N GLN A 413 -5.81 22.38 -4.35
CA GLN A 413 -7.01 22.59 -3.54
C GLN A 413 -8.11 21.58 -3.90
N ALA A 414 -8.25 21.22 -5.17
CA ALA A 414 -9.20 20.20 -5.61
C ALA A 414 -8.83 18.81 -5.07
N LEU A 415 -7.54 18.44 -5.09
CA LEU A 415 -7.04 17.19 -4.52
C LEU A 415 -7.35 17.11 -3.01
N ILE A 416 -6.98 18.14 -2.24
CA ILE A 416 -7.22 18.22 -0.80
C ILE A 416 -8.71 18.06 -0.48
N GLY A 417 -9.56 18.81 -1.18
CA GLY A 417 -11.02 18.75 -1.00
C GLY A 417 -11.61 17.38 -1.31
N THR A 418 -11.04 16.68 -2.30
CA THR A 418 -11.49 15.33 -2.67
C THR A 418 -11.13 14.29 -1.62
N VAL A 419 -9.89 14.33 -1.11
CA VAL A 419 -9.47 13.44 -0.02
C VAL A 419 -10.36 13.60 1.21
N GLY A 420 -10.59 14.83 1.66
CA GLY A 420 -11.43 15.10 2.82
C GLY A 420 -12.87 14.58 2.68
N ARG A 421 -13.41 14.56 1.45
CA ARG A 421 -14.75 14.01 1.18
C ARG A 421 -14.80 12.49 1.15
N LEU A 422 -13.80 11.84 0.54
CA LEU A 422 -13.90 10.43 0.16
C LEU A 422 -13.25 9.49 1.19
N TRP A 423 -12.21 9.93 1.90
CA TRP A 423 -11.35 9.02 2.66
C TRP A 423 -11.10 9.48 4.10
N SER A 424 -12.17 9.76 4.89
CA SER A 424 -12.04 10.06 6.33
C SER A 424 -11.98 8.77 7.16
N TRP A 425 -11.15 8.74 8.19
CA TRP A 425 -11.05 7.59 9.10
C TRP A 425 -12.35 7.33 9.88
N GLU A 426 -13.12 8.37 10.21
CA GLU A 426 -14.42 8.21 10.84
C GLU A 426 -15.42 7.50 9.92
N GLY A 427 -15.38 7.80 8.62
CA GLY A 427 -16.17 7.10 7.60
C GLY A 427 -15.81 5.62 7.52
N VAL A 428 -14.50 5.32 7.49
CA VAL A 428 -13.97 3.95 7.51
C VAL A 428 -14.43 3.21 8.76
N ALA A 429 -14.33 3.81 9.94
CA ALA A 429 -14.73 3.19 11.22
C ALA A 429 -16.21 2.83 11.23
N ARG A 430 -17.10 3.76 10.79
CA ARG A 430 -18.53 3.47 10.67
C ARG A 430 -18.82 2.36 9.66
N GLY A 431 -18.10 2.35 8.53
CA GLY A 431 -18.19 1.29 7.52
C GLY A 431 -17.79 -0.09 8.06
N VAL A 432 -16.74 -0.15 8.87
CA VAL A 432 -16.29 -1.38 9.55
C VAL A 432 -17.36 -1.89 10.52
N ILE A 433 -17.96 -1.03 11.34
CA ILE A 433 -19.03 -1.43 12.26
C ILE A 433 -20.24 -1.96 11.48
N ALA A 434 -20.69 -1.26 10.45
CA ALA A 434 -21.80 -1.70 9.60
C ALA A 434 -21.51 -3.05 8.93
N ALA A 435 -20.31 -3.23 8.36
CA ALA A 435 -19.91 -4.48 7.72
C ALA A 435 -19.84 -5.64 8.72
N SER A 436 -19.32 -5.41 9.93
CA SER A 436 -19.29 -6.45 10.98
C SER A 436 -20.67 -6.90 11.39
N ALA A 437 -21.63 -5.99 11.46
CA ALA A 437 -23.04 -6.30 11.76
C ALA A 437 -23.81 -6.93 10.58
N GLY A 438 -23.21 -7.01 9.39
CA GLY A 438 -23.89 -7.45 8.16
C GLY A 438 -24.82 -6.39 7.56
N GLU A 439 -24.74 -5.14 8.01
CA GLU A 439 -25.51 -3.99 7.52
C GLU A 439 -24.89 -3.40 6.24
N LEU A 440 -24.93 -4.16 5.16
CA LEU A 440 -24.19 -3.87 3.93
C LEU A 440 -24.91 -2.92 2.96
N GLY A 441 -26.17 -2.60 3.21
CA GLY A 441 -27.02 -1.86 2.26
C GLY A 441 -26.51 -0.45 1.91
N ASN A 442 -25.88 0.22 2.87
CA ASN A 442 -25.35 1.59 2.70
C ASN A 442 -23.86 1.64 2.32
N LEU A 443 -23.20 0.50 2.21
CA LEU A 443 -21.80 0.44 1.82
C LEU A 443 -21.69 0.27 0.30
N PRO A 444 -20.76 0.97 -0.38
CA PRO A 444 -20.64 0.91 -1.83
C PRO A 444 -20.22 -0.49 -2.28
N ARG A 445 -20.84 -0.97 -3.36
CA ARG A 445 -20.45 -2.23 -4.00
C ARG A 445 -19.23 -2.01 -4.89
N PRO A 446 -18.34 -3.00 -5.03
CA PRO A 446 -17.37 -3.02 -6.13
C PRO A 446 -18.14 -3.02 -7.46
N ALA A 447 -17.82 -2.07 -8.36
CA ALA A 447 -18.49 -1.88 -9.65
C ALA A 447 -17.65 -2.46 -10.79
#